data_86c64c109019430646e327ca8749c852
#
_entry.id   86c64c109019430646e327ca8749c852
#
_cell.length_a   1.000
_cell.length_b   1.000
_cell.length_c   1.000
_cell.angle_alpha   90.00
_cell.angle_beta   90.00
_cell.angle_gamma   90.00
#
_symmetry.space_group_name_H-M   'P 1'
#
loop_
_entity.id
_entity.type
_entity.pdbx_description
1 polymer ?
#
loop_
_entity_poly.entity_id
_entity_poly.type
_entity_poly.pdbx_seq_one_letter_code
_entity_poly.pdbx_strand_id
1 'polypeptide(L)'
;MMEHAIICKFMGLWPTERALCQWIKQHWRPKGDVRLHLRAKGFFIVVFSNLEDKDRVFDGGPYFLSSAGLYMRPWKANFMPEKETFTQVPVWIRLFSLPIDYWGLATLKRIGDRLGTFIKASEATMQRKYTSCAIICV
;
A
#
# COMPACT_ATOMS: atom_id res chain seq x y z
N MET A 1 11.95 -18.63 10.05
CA MET A 1 10.53 -18.64 9.63
C MET A 1 9.87 -17.31 9.74
N MET A 2 9.99 -16.62 10.87
CA MET A 2 9.36 -15.29 11.03
C MET A 2 10.04 -14.19 10.24
N GLU A 3 11.25 -14.40 9.79
CA GLU A 3 11.90 -13.51 8.84
C GLU A 3 11.21 -13.43 7.48
N HIS A 4 10.33 -14.42 7.19
CA HIS A 4 9.51 -14.46 5.98
C HIS A 4 8.13 -13.81 6.20
N ALA A 5 7.91 -13.16 7.32
CA ALA A 5 6.61 -12.60 7.68
C ALA A 5 6.58 -11.08 7.54
N ILE A 6 5.41 -10.57 7.13
CA ILE A 6 5.14 -9.15 7.05
C ILE A 6 3.89 -8.87 7.89
N ILE A 7 3.94 -7.84 8.73
CA ILE A 7 2.80 -7.34 9.47
C ILE A 7 2.09 -6.30 8.61
N CYS A 8 0.78 -6.47 8.40
CA CYS A 8 0.00 -5.67 7.47
C CYS A 8 -1.29 -5.14 8.09
N LYS A 9 -1.76 -4.02 7.57
CA LYS A 9 -3.10 -3.50 7.85
C LYS A 9 -3.54 -2.57 6.73
N PHE A 10 -4.77 -2.74 6.21
CA PHE A 10 -5.38 -1.74 5.34
C PHE A 10 -5.97 -0.63 6.22
N MET A 11 -5.55 0.59 5.98
CA MET A 11 -5.98 1.71 6.81
C MET A 11 -7.43 2.07 6.54
N GLY A 12 -8.26 1.91 7.58
CA GLY A 12 -9.69 2.20 7.47
C GLY A 12 -10.56 1.07 6.95
N LEU A 13 -9.98 -0.08 6.60
CA LEU A 13 -10.71 -1.25 6.16
C LEU A 13 -10.30 -2.49 6.92
N TRP A 14 -11.27 -3.32 7.24
CA TRP A 14 -11.04 -4.62 7.88
C TRP A 14 -11.63 -5.72 7.00
N PRO A 15 -10.95 -6.09 5.91
CA PRO A 15 -11.47 -7.09 4.98
C PRO A 15 -11.56 -8.47 5.63
N THR A 16 -12.47 -9.30 5.09
CA THR A 16 -12.59 -10.69 5.54
C THR A 16 -11.36 -11.50 5.11
N GLU A 17 -11.16 -12.64 5.77
CA GLU A 17 -10.07 -13.56 5.39
C GLU A 17 -10.15 -13.95 3.92
N ARG A 18 -11.36 -14.24 3.43
CA ARG A 18 -11.58 -14.60 2.03
C ARG A 18 -11.17 -13.48 1.08
N ALA A 19 -11.56 -12.24 1.40
CA ALA A 19 -11.21 -11.08 0.60
C ALA A 19 -9.71 -10.85 0.59
N LEU A 20 -9.04 -11.01 1.74
CA LEU A 20 -7.59 -10.89 1.84
C LEU A 20 -6.87 -11.95 1.01
N CYS A 21 -7.33 -13.21 1.08
CA CYS A 21 -6.72 -14.28 0.29
C CYS A 21 -6.82 -14.02 -1.20
N GLN A 22 -7.98 -13.55 -1.67
CA GLN A 22 -8.17 -13.20 -3.08
C GLN A 22 -7.28 -12.04 -3.50
N TRP A 23 -7.23 -11.00 -2.67
CA TRP A 23 -6.41 -9.83 -2.94
C TRP A 23 -4.92 -10.19 -3.05
N ILE A 24 -4.42 -11.01 -2.12
CA ILE A 24 -3.03 -11.47 -2.13
C ILE A 24 -2.71 -12.22 -3.41
N LYS A 25 -3.58 -13.13 -3.82
CA LYS A 25 -3.38 -13.91 -5.04
C LYS A 25 -3.36 -13.04 -6.29
N GLN A 26 -4.19 -12.01 -6.33
CA GLN A 26 -4.31 -11.13 -7.49
C GLN A 26 -3.18 -10.12 -7.59
N HIS A 27 -2.75 -9.56 -6.46
CA HIS A 27 -1.81 -8.44 -6.45
C HIS A 27 -0.37 -8.85 -6.18
N TRP A 28 -0.17 -9.83 -5.31
CA TRP A 28 1.19 -10.24 -4.96
C TRP A 28 1.68 -11.45 -5.76
N ARG A 29 0.77 -12.30 -6.19
CA ARG A 29 1.09 -13.48 -7.02
C ARG A 29 2.30 -14.25 -6.48
N PRO A 30 2.26 -14.71 -5.21
CA PRO A 30 3.41 -15.40 -4.63
C PRO A 30 3.68 -16.71 -5.38
N LYS A 31 4.94 -17.03 -5.56
CA LYS A 31 5.35 -18.28 -6.22
C LYS A 31 5.22 -19.48 -5.29
N GLY A 32 5.46 -19.27 -4.00
CA GLY A 32 5.32 -20.29 -2.99
C GLY A 32 4.04 -20.14 -2.18
N ASP A 33 3.89 -21.00 -1.17
CA ASP A 33 2.73 -20.96 -0.30
C ASP A 33 2.78 -19.74 0.62
N VAL A 34 1.60 -19.28 1.01
CA VAL A 34 1.43 -18.13 1.89
C VAL A 34 0.46 -18.52 3.00
N ARG A 35 0.81 -18.19 4.24
CA ARG A 35 -0.08 -18.34 5.40
C ARG A 35 -0.54 -16.99 5.86
N LEU A 36 -1.83 -16.89 6.15
CA LEU A 36 -2.45 -15.66 6.62
C LEU A 36 -2.89 -15.85 8.07
N HIS A 37 -2.44 -14.97 8.95
CA HIS A 37 -2.85 -14.95 10.36
C HIS A 37 -3.57 -13.64 10.65
N LEU A 38 -4.84 -13.72 11.00
CA LEU A 38 -5.63 -12.55 11.35
C LEU A 38 -5.35 -12.17 12.80
N ARG A 39 -5.18 -10.88 13.06
CA ARG A 39 -4.94 -10.33 14.38
C ARG A 39 -5.98 -9.27 14.73
N ALA A 40 -5.91 -8.75 15.95
CA ALA A 40 -6.84 -7.71 16.41
C ALA A 40 -6.70 -6.42 15.61
N LYS A 41 -7.75 -5.61 15.59
CA LYS A 41 -7.78 -4.25 15.00
C LYS A 41 -7.49 -4.21 13.50
N GLY A 42 -7.83 -5.28 12.79
CA GLY A 42 -7.62 -5.34 11.34
C GLY A 42 -6.20 -5.67 10.92
N PHE A 43 -5.29 -5.91 11.85
CA PHE A 43 -3.95 -6.37 11.52
C PHE A 43 -3.98 -7.80 11.01
N PHE A 44 -3.13 -8.10 10.07
CA PHE A 44 -2.90 -9.47 9.62
C PHE A 44 -1.42 -9.69 9.34
N ILE A 45 -1.00 -10.93 9.52
CA ILE A 45 0.40 -11.31 9.29
C ILE A 45 0.41 -12.28 8.13
N VAL A 46 1.24 -12.00 7.14
CA VAL A 46 1.43 -12.86 5.98
C VAL A 46 2.79 -13.50 6.07
N VAL A 47 2.82 -14.82 6.11
CA VAL A 47 4.07 -15.60 6.17
C VAL A 47 4.30 -16.25 4.82
N PHE A 48 5.39 -15.90 4.17
CA PHE A 48 5.76 -16.48 2.88
C PHE A 48 6.59 -17.72 3.09
N SER A 49 6.49 -18.68 2.16
CA SER A 49 7.28 -19.91 2.23
C SER A 49 8.75 -19.69 1.88
N ASN A 50 9.06 -18.59 1.20
CA ASN A 50 10.44 -18.25 0.85
C ASN A 50 10.69 -16.75 1.01
N LEU A 51 11.95 -16.43 1.21
CA LEU A 51 12.37 -15.03 1.44
C LEU A 51 12.26 -14.19 0.16
N GLU A 52 12.44 -14.80 -1.00
CA GLU A 52 12.37 -14.09 -2.27
C GLU A 52 10.99 -13.46 -2.50
N ASP A 53 9.92 -14.23 -2.27
CA ASP A 53 8.56 -13.69 -2.38
C ASP A 53 8.32 -12.56 -1.38
N LYS A 54 8.76 -12.76 -0.13
CA LYS A 54 8.60 -11.75 0.93
C LYS A 54 9.32 -10.45 0.55
N ASP A 55 10.54 -10.52 0.10
CA ASP A 55 11.31 -9.33 -0.25
C ASP A 55 10.72 -8.62 -1.47
N ARG A 56 10.31 -9.36 -2.48
CA ARG A 56 9.67 -8.80 -3.68
C ARG A 56 8.39 -8.04 -3.32
N VAL A 57 7.57 -8.62 -2.46
CA VAL A 57 6.32 -8.02 -2.04
C VAL A 57 6.58 -6.79 -1.16
N PHE A 58 7.48 -6.91 -0.20
CA PHE A 58 7.80 -5.80 0.71
C PHE A 58 8.33 -4.58 -0.04
N ASP A 59 9.18 -4.80 -1.03
CA ASP A 59 9.80 -3.71 -1.80
C ASP A 59 8.92 -3.22 -2.96
N GLY A 60 7.92 -4.00 -3.36
CA GLY A 60 7.11 -3.72 -4.54
C GLY A 60 5.94 -2.76 -4.34
N GLY A 61 5.72 -2.28 -3.10
CA GLY A 61 4.60 -1.38 -2.82
C GLY A 61 4.71 -0.04 -3.53
N PRO A 62 3.77 0.86 -3.34
CA PRO A 62 2.64 0.77 -2.40
C PRO A 62 1.48 -0.11 -2.91
N TYR A 63 0.68 -0.61 -1.97
CA TYR A 63 -0.49 -1.43 -2.29
C TYR A 63 -1.75 -0.82 -1.72
N PHE A 64 -2.88 -1.10 -2.37
CA PHE A 64 -4.18 -0.56 -1.99
C PHE A 64 -5.28 -1.61 -2.14
N LEU A 65 -6.26 -1.53 -1.26
CA LEU A 65 -7.56 -2.20 -1.42
C LEU A 65 -8.60 -1.08 -1.53
N SER A 66 -9.20 -0.90 -2.70
CA SER A 66 -9.94 0.32 -3.01
C SER A 66 -9.04 1.55 -2.78
N SER A 67 -9.47 2.50 -1.97
CA SER A 67 -8.65 3.67 -1.62
C SER A 67 -7.82 3.50 -0.35
N ALA A 68 -7.96 2.36 0.34
CA ALA A 68 -7.23 2.12 1.59
C ALA A 68 -5.79 1.71 1.32
N GLY A 69 -4.84 2.49 1.81
CA GLY A 69 -3.42 2.16 1.71
C GLY A 69 -3.04 1.02 2.65
N LEU A 70 -2.13 0.18 2.21
CA LEU A 70 -1.62 -0.93 3.00
C LEU A 70 -0.41 -0.49 3.81
N TYR A 71 -0.56 -0.55 5.13
CA TYR A 71 0.58 -0.42 6.05
C TYR A 71 1.29 -1.76 6.12
N MET A 72 2.60 -1.76 5.91
CA MET A 72 3.45 -2.96 6.00
C MET A 72 4.68 -2.66 6.83
N ARG A 73 5.08 -3.65 7.61
CA ARG A 73 6.36 -3.62 8.31
C ARG A 73 6.90 -5.02 8.46
N PRO A 74 8.22 -5.19 8.65
CA PRO A 74 8.80 -6.50 8.94
C PRO A 74 8.25 -7.04 10.26
N TRP A 75 8.14 -8.36 10.35
CA TRP A 75 7.72 -9.01 11.59
C TRP A 75 8.69 -8.68 12.72
N LYS A 76 8.13 -8.46 13.91
CA LYS A 76 8.92 -8.28 15.13
C LYS A 76 8.33 -9.15 16.24
N ALA A 77 9.20 -9.60 17.14
CA ALA A 77 8.75 -10.35 18.31
C ALA A 77 7.87 -9.49 19.20
N ASN A 78 6.91 -10.12 19.87
CA ASN A 78 6.00 -9.44 20.80
C ASN A 78 5.18 -8.33 20.14
N PHE A 79 4.79 -8.52 18.86
CA PHE A 79 3.92 -7.58 18.19
C PHE A 79 2.57 -7.49 18.91
N MET A 80 2.17 -6.25 19.25
CA MET A 80 0.91 -5.96 19.91
C MET A 80 0.15 -4.91 19.10
N PRO A 81 -0.98 -5.29 18.47
CA PRO A 81 -1.75 -4.34 17.65
C PRO A 81 -2.15 -3.07 18.38
N GLU A 82 -2.41 -3.16 19.70
CA GLU A 82 -2.84 -2.01 20.50
C GLU A 82 -1.76 -0.96 20.68
N LYS A 83 -0.49 -1.36 20.54
CA LYS A 83 0.67 -0.48 20.72
C LYS A 83 1.31 -0.04 19.42
N GLU A 84 0.75 -0.47 18.29
CA GLU A 84 1.33 -0.13 16.99
C GLU A 84 1.07 1.32 16.63
N THR A 85 2.10 2.02 16.18
CA THR A 85 1.99 3.39 15.68
C THR A 85 2.29 3.43 14.20
N PHE A 86 1.52 4.22 13.45
CA PHE A 86 1.68 4.34 12.00
C PHE A 86 2.52 5.58 11.69
N THR A 87 3.72 5.35 11.14
CA THR A 87 4.63 6.44 10.80
C THR A 87 4.51 6.85 9.35
N GLN A 88 4.22 5.89 8.46
CA GLN A 88 4.09 6.17 7.03
C GLN A 88 3.06 5.22 6.41
N VAL A 89 2.11 5.79 5.69
CA VAL A 89 1.09 5.05 4.94
C VAL A 89 0.90 5.75 3.60
N PRO A 90 0.87 5.01 2.47
CA PRO A 90 0.58 5.63 1.19
C PRO A 90 -0.87 6.09 1.13
N VAL A 91 -1.11 7.29 0.58
CA VAL A 91 -2.45 7.82 0.38
C VAL A 91 -2.58 8.41 -1.02
N TRP A 92 -3.78 8.28 -1.60
CA TRP A 92 -4.12 8.95 -2.84
C TRP A 92 -4.69 10.33 -2.52
N ILE A 93 -4.15 11.35 -3.17
CA ILE A 93 -4.58 12.74 -3.00
C ILE A 93 -5.12 13.23 -4.32
N ARG A 94 -6.28 13.90 -4.26
CA ARG A 94 -6.90 14.53 -5.42
C ARG A 94 -6.57 16.01 -5.40
N LEU A 95 -5.99 16.49 -6.50
CA LEU A 95 -5.64 17.90 -6.68
C LEU A 95 -6.66 18.53 -7.62
N PHE A 96 -7.63 19.22 -7.02
CA PHE A 96 -8.68 19.91 -7.79
C PHE A 96 -8.17 21.24 -8.30
N SER A 97 -8.71 21.68 -9.43
CA SER A 97 -8.43 23.00 -10.00
C SER A 97 -6.96 23.23 -10.40
N LEU A 98 -6.18 22.17 -10.51
CA LEU A 98 -4.83 22.29 -11.04
C LEU A 98 -4.91 22.35 -12.57
N PRO A 99 -4.44 23.44 -13.22
CA PRO A 99 -4.47 23.52 -14.66
C PRO A 99 -3.69 22.36 -15.31
N ILE A 100 -4.21 21.83 -16.39
CA ILE A 100 -3.61 20.66 -17.04
C ILE A 100 -2.16 20.91 -17.51
N ASP A 101 -1.82 22.17 -17.77
CA ASP A 101 -0.45 22.56 -18.14
C ASP A 101 0.55 22.25 -17.02
N TYR A 102 0.08 22.13 -15.77
CA TYR A 102 0.92 21.83 -14.62
C TYR A 102 0.92 20.35 -14.24
N TRP A 103 0.37 19.48 -15.10
CA TRP A 103 0.29 18.04 -14.83
C TRP A 103 1.56 17.28 -15.23
N GLY A 104 2.66 17.97 -15.50
CA GLY A 104 3.94 17.32 -15.75
C GLY A 104 4.42 16.59 -14.50
N LEU A 105 5.15 15.49 -14.69
CA LEU A 105 5.63 14.67 -13.58
C LEU A 105 6.48 15.47 -12.58
N ALA A 106 7.32 16.37 -13.07
CA ALA A 106 8.17 17.21 -12.21
C ALA A 106 7.34 18.09 -11.28
N THR A 107 6.26 18.69 -11.79
CA THR A 107 5.37 19.53 -11.00
C THR A 107 4.59 18.71 -9.98
N LEU A 108 4.03 17.57 -10.41
CA LEU A 108 3.29 16.68 -9.53
C LEU A 108 4.19 16.14 -8.41
N LYS A 109 5.43 15.82 -8.72
CA LYS A 109 6.42 15.39 -7.74
C LYS A 109 6.71 16.48 -6.71
N ARG A 110 6.86 17.71 -7.15
CA ARG A 110 7.07 18.85 -6.24
C ARG A 110 5.89 19.03 -5.28
N ILE A 111 4.67 18.95 -5.79
CA ILE A 111 3.46 19.07 -4.98
C ILE A 111 3.40 17.93 -3.99
N GLY A 112 3.61 16.70 -4.45
CA GLY A 112 3.59 15.51 -3.60
C GLY A 112 4.65 15.56 -2.50
N ASP A 113 5.86 16.00 -2.81
CA ASP A 113 6.94 16.11 -1.83
C ASP A 113 6.69 17.18 -0.77
N ARG A 114 5.82 18.15 -1.05
CA ARG A 114 5.38 19.11 -0.04
C ARG A 114 4.35 18.54 0.91
N LEU A 115 3.55 17.58 0.47
CA LEU A 115 2.49 16.94 1.26
C LEU A 115 3.00 15.71 2.02
N GLY A 116 4.06 15.11 1.54
CA GLY A 116 4.67 13.93 2.10
C GLY A 116 5.86 13.56 1.25
N THR A 117 5.96 12.29 0.85
CA THR A 117 6.96 11.85 -0.13
C THR A 117 6.23 11.37 -1.37
N PHE A 118 6.44 12.03 -2.48
CA PHE A 118 5.80 11.63 -3.74
C PHE A 118 6.19 10.21 -4.13
N ILE A 119 5.19 9.39 -4.47
CA ILE A 119 5.41 8.00 -4.92
C ILE A 119 5.12 7.89 -6.41
N LYS A 120 3.91 8.25 -6.83
CA LYS A 120 3.53 8.18 -8.25
C LYS A 120 2.25 8.98 -8.50
N ALA A 121 1.98 9.27 -9.77
CA ALA A 121 0.67 9.75 -10.21
C ALA A 121 -0.18 8.57 -10.66
N SER A 122 -1.50 8.71 -10.60
CA SER A 122 -2.37 7.67 -11.13
C SER A 122 -2.20 7.56 -12.64
N GLU A 123 -2.46 6.36 -13.18
CA GLU A 123 -2.37 6.15 -14.62
C GLU A 123 -3.32 7.06 -15.39
N ALA A 124 -4.54 7.25 -14.89
CA ALA A 124 -5.51 8.15 -15.49
C ALA A 124 -5.00 9.60 -15.55
N THR A 125 -4.30 10.06 -14.48
CA THR A 125 -3.68 11.38 -14.44
C THR A 125 -2.55 11.50 -15.48
N MET A 126 -1.69 10.50 -15.57
CA MET A 126 -0.58 10.51 -16.52
C MET A 126 -1.08 10.49 -17.97
N GLN A 127 -2.17 9.79 -18.23
CA GLN A 127 -2.80 9.75 -19.54
C GLN A 127 -3.72 10.93 -19.81
N ARG A 128 -3.96 11.78 -18.80
CA ARG A 128 -4.90 12.90 -18.86
C ARG A 128 -6.30 12.48 -19.32
N LYS A 129 -6.70 11.27 -18.90
CA LYS A 129 -7.99 10.70 -19.24
C LYS A 129 -9.13 11.45 -18.58
N TYR A 130 -8.92 11.89 -17.34
CA TYR A 130 -9.88 12.71 -16.59
C TYR A 130 -9.16 13.99 -16.17
N THR A 131 -9.74 15.15 -16.53
CA THR A 131 -9.09 16.44 -16.29
C THR A 131 -9.71 17.24 -15.15
N SER A 132 -10.70 16.68 -14.45
CA SER A 132 -11.34 17.35 -13.32
C SER A 132 -10.42 17.45 -12.11
N CYS A 133 -9.54 16.48 -11.91
CA CYS A 133 -8.52 16.54 -10.87
C CYS A 133 -7.35 15.63 -11.23
N ALA A 134 -6.16 16.01 -10.78
CA ALA A 134 -4.97 15.15 -10.82
C ALA A 134 -4.97 14.29 -9.55
N ILE A 135 -4.55 13.04 -9.67
CA ILE A 135 -4.51 12.10 -8.56
C ILE A 135 -3.07 11.60 -8.40
N ILE A 136 -2.50 11.85 -7.23
CA ILE A 136 -1.14 11.43 -6.92
C ILE A 136 -1.13 10.61 -5.63
N CYS A 137 -0.11 9.77 -5.51
CA CYS A 137 0.14 8.98 -4.30
C CYS A 137 1.35 9.54 -3.58
N VAL A 138 1.19 9.78 -2.28
CA VAL A 138 2.27 10.28 -1.43
C VAL A 138 2.42 9.46 -0.15
#